data_b49ccc7a608e53df6972d11b056eda74
#
_entry.id   b49ccc7a608e53df6972d11b056eda74
#
_cell.length_a   1.000
_cell.length_b   1.000
_cell.length_c   1.000
_cell.angle_alpha   90.00
_cell.angle_beta   90.00
_cell.angle_gamma   90.00
#
_symmetry.space_group_name_H-M   'P 1'
#
loop_
_entity.id
_entity.type
_entity.pdbx_description
1 polymer ?
#
loop_
_entity_poly.entity_id
_entity_poly.type
_entity_poly.pdbx_seq_one_letter_code
_entity_poly.pdbx_strand_id
1 'polypeptide(L)'
;KAVSERIAKTKSEKIAGFIGDMTNMETIYAAKDFFEKTIKSENLESRYEKLYINTKVRSNYLFNSSIEGIEKSDLIILIGTNPRFEATILNSRIRKNYLKNKTEIISLGDVGDLTYPYQVIANNTDTIKDIIDNKHEISEKIKKSKYPCVIFGQSVLKLKSAPYIFEEFKNYLLVNNKISDDWNALNILSKNSSTVGSYDLNVLSKNSSYEILDKLENNEFEILILFGQDNLNFEKKNEFVIYIGSHGDKGASI
;
A
#
# COMPACT_ATOMS: atom_id res chain seq x y z
N LYS A 1 -0.08 14.90 32.76
CA LYS A 1 0.63 14.32 33.95
C LYS A 1 0.55 12.79 33.90
N ALA A 2 -0.65 12.16 33.92
CA ALA A 2 -0.80 10.69 33.93
C ALA A 2 -0.11 10.00 32.74
N VAL A 3 -0.28 10.50 31.51
CA VAL A 3 0.36 9.98 30.30
C VAL A 3 1.89 10.04 30.41
N SER A 4 2.44 11.20 30.77
CA SER A 4 3.89 11.40 30.93
C SER A 4 4.49 10.45 31.97
N GLU A 5 3.83 10.31 33.13
CA GLU A 5 4.28 9.40 34.19
C GLU A 5 4.23 7.93 33.77
N ARG A 6 3.22 7.54 32.98
CA ARG A 6 3.09 6.18 32.47
C ARG A 6 4.17 5.86 31.44
N ILE A 7 4.40 6.76 30.46
CA ILE A 7 5.48 6.62 29.47
C ILE A 7 6.84 6.51 30.15
N ALA A 8 7.14 7.37 31.14
CA ALA A 8 8.42 7.38 31.84
C ALA A 8 8.72 6.09 32.64
N LYS A 9 7.69 5.34 33.01
CA LYS A 9 7.81 4.08 33.77
C LYS A 9 7.85 2.84 32.91
N THR A 10 7.52 2.97 31.62
CA THR A 10 7.41 1.84 30.69
C THR A 10 8.66 1.77 29.81
N LYS A 11 9.18 0.57 29.61
CA LYS A 11 10.34 0.35 28.72
C LYS A 11 9.97 0.70 27.28
N SER A 12 10.89 1.31 26.55
CA SER A 12 10.65 1.79 25.18
C SER A 12 10.19 0.69 24.21
N GLU A 13 10.73 -0.53 24.33
CA GLU A 13 10.32 -1.67 23.52
C GLU A 13 8.87 -2.13 23.76
N LYS A 14 8.26 -1.72 24.89
CA LYS A 14 6.87 -2.01 25.24
C LYS A 14 5.89 -0.90 24.83
N ILE A 15 6.39 0.12 24.15
CA ILE A 15 5.58 1.23 23.64
C ILE A 15 5.53 1.16 22.12
N ALA A 16 4.33 1.12 21.56
CA ALA A 16 4.11 1.18 20.11
C ALA A 16 3.23 2.35 19.72
N GLY A 17 3.46 2.88 18.53
CA GLY A 17 2.65 3.92 17.90
C GLY A 17 2.11 3.46 16.56
N PHE A 18 0.87 3.81 16.26
CA PHE A 18 0.25 3.53 14.97
C PHE A 18 -0.33 4.80 14.37
N ILE A 19 0.04 5.06 13.11
CA ILE A 19 -0.42 6.23 12.34
C ILE A 19 -1.68 5.86 11.57
N GLY A 20 -2.68 6.72 11.61
CA GLY A 20 -3.94 6.55 10.88
C GLY A 20 -3.85 6.96 9.40
N ASP A 21 -4.82 6.49 8.66
CA ASP A 21 -4.89 6.58 7.19
C ASP A 21 -5.07 7.99 6.64
N MET A 22 -5.60 8.90 7.46
CA MET A 22 -5.92 10.28 7.09
C MET A 22 -5.03 11.29 7.83
N THR A 23 -4.01 10.83 8.51
CA THR A 23 -3.10 11.68 9.29
C THR A 23 -2.26 12.56 8.36
N ASN A 24 -2.19 13.86 8.64
CA ASN A 24 -1.38 14.79 7.86
C ASN A 24 0.13 14.59 8.10
N MET A 25 0.95 15.08 7.17
CA MET A 25 2.41 14.89 7.19
C MET A 25 3.08 15.50 8.41
N GLU A 26 2.59 16.63 8.90
CA GLU A 26 3.11 17.32 10.07
C GLU A 26 2.93 16.48 11.34
N THR A 27 1.76 15.86 11.49
CA THR A 27 1.49 14.95 12.61
C THR A 27 2.34 13.67 12.51
N ILE A 28 2.49 13.12 11.30
CA ILE A 28 3.34 11.94 11.05
C ILE A 28 4.80 12.25 11.41
N TYR A 29 5.30 13.41 10.98
CA TYR A 29 6.66 13.86 11.30
C TYR A 29 6.84 14.08 12.82
N ALA A 30 5.90 14.75 13.47
CA ALA A 30 5.93 14.97 14.90
C ALA A 30 5.89 13.66 15.71
N ALA A 31 5.06 12.70 15.28
CA ALA A 31 5.01 11.38 15.88
C ALA A 31 6.34 10.64 15.74
N LYS A 32 6.95 10.68 14.55
CA LYS A 32 8.29 10.12 14.31
C LYS A 32 9.34 10.76 15.23
N ASP A 33 9.41 12.08 15.25
CA ASP A 33 10.37 12.81 16.10
C ASP A 33 10.18 12.48 17.59
N PHE A 34 8.96 12.37 18.05
CA PHE A 34 8.61 11.99 19.41
C PHE A 34 9.06 10.55 19.73
N PHE A 35 8.83 9.60 18.83
CA PHE A 35 9.26 8.21 19.01
C PHE A 35 10.78 8.07 18.99
N GLU A 36 11.46 8.75 18.07
CA GLU A 36 12.92 8.67 17.96
C GLU A 36 13.65 9.37 19.11
N LYS A 37 13.23 10.59 19.49
CA LYS A 37 13.96 11.43 20.45
C LYS A 37 13.51 11.27 21.88
N THR A 38 12.22 11.07 22.13
CA THR A 38 11.65 11.07 23.48
C THR A 38 11.38 9.65 23.97
N ILE A 39 10.59 8.86 23.24
CA ILE A 39 10.27 7.49 23.66
C ILE A 39 11.45 6.55 23.42
N LYS A 40 12.22 6.78 22.35
CA LYS A 40 13.33 5.94 21.89
C LYS A 40 12.87 4.51 21.58
N SER A 41 11.69 4.41 20.96
CA SER A 41 11.11 3.14 20.50
C SER A 41 11.11 3.09 18.97
N GLU A 42 11.45 1.92 18.43
CA GLU A 42 11.41 1.62 17.00
C GLU A 42 10.04 1.09 16.53
N ASN A 43 9.08 1.00 17.47
CA ASN A 43 7.75 0.45 17.21
C ASN A 43 6.77 1.55 16.76
N LEU A 44 7.10 2.31 15.72
CA LEU A 44 6.19 3.25 15.07
C LEU A 44 5.84 2.72 13.69
N GLU A 45 4.54 2.58 13.39
CA GLU A 45 4.08 1.94 12.17
C GLU A 45 2.89 2.70 11.55
N SER A 46 2.86 2.80 10.23
CA SER A 46 1.74 3.37 9.47
C SER A 46 0.87 2.33 8.78
N ARG A 47 1.31 1.07 8.74
CA ARG A 47 0.53 -0.02 8.17
C ARG A 47 -0.29 -0.70 9.27
N TYR A 48 -1.59 -0.80 9.08
CA TYR A 48 -2.50 -1.50 10.01
C TYR A 48 -2.87 -2.91 9.52
N GLU A 49 -2.30 -3.33 8.39
CA GLU A 49 -2.44 -4.65 7.80
C GLU A 49 -1.08 -5.22 7.41
N LYS A 50 -0.96 -6.54 7.48
CA LYS A 50 0.23 -7.27 7.01
C LYS A 50 0.31 -7.16 5.49
N LEU A 51 1.23 -6.32 5.01
CA LEU A 51 1.35 -6.05 3.58
C LEU A 51 2.84 -5.86 3.20
N TYR A 52 3.24 -6.45 2.07
CA TYR A 52 4.55 -6.24 1.52
C TYR A 52 4.66 -4.85 0.87
N ILE A 53 5.75 -4.16 1.15
CA ILE A 53 6.15 -2.94 0.46
C ILE A 53 7.68 -2.86 0.39
N ASN A 54 8.19 -2.48 -0.76
CA ASN A 54 9.62 -2.22 -0.95
C ASN A 54 9.86 -0.72 -0.98
N THR A 55 10.42 -0.18 0.11
CA THR A 55 10.70 1.26 0.25
C THR A 55 12.13 1.67 -0.13
N LYS A 56 12.94 0.75 -0.70
CA LYS A 56 14.32 1.04 -1.11
C LYS A 56 14.41 2.14 -2.17
N VAL A 57 13.43 2.19 -3.06
CA VAL A 57 13.34 3.19 -4.11
C VAL A 57 11.92 3.75 -4.13
N ARG A 58 11.78 5.07 -4.20
CA ARG A 58 10.48 5.76 -4.13
C ARG A 58 9.48 5.27 -5.18
N SER A 59 9.92 4.97 -6.39
CA SER A 59 9.07 4.44 -7.46
C SER A 59 8.44 3.07 -7.16
N ASN A 60 8.91 2.35 -6.14
CA ASN A 60 8.35 1.06 -5.78
C ASN A 60 6.99 1.15 -5.04
N TYR A 61 6.58 2.33 -4.60
CA TYR A 61 5.32 2.53 -3.86
C TYR A 61 4.48 3.70 -4.38
N LEU A 62 4.82 4.22 -5.55
CA LEU A 62 4.08 5.30 -6.21
C LEU A 62 3.16 4.78 -7.30
N PHE A 63 2.19 5.61 -7.65
CA PHE A 63 1.48 5.53 -8.92
C PHE A 63 2.29 6.29 -9.99
N ASN A 64 3.25 5.60 -10.62
CA ASN A 64 4.30 6.22 -11.42
C ASN A 64 3.83 6.77 -12.78
N SER A 65 2.85 6.10 -13.42
CA SER A 65 2.31 6.55 -14.72
C SER A 65 1.53 7.85 -14.64
N SER A 66 1.26 8.36 -13.44
CA SER A 66 0.38 9.49 -13.12
C SER A 66 -1.09 9.28 -13.52
N ILE A 67 -1.99 10.05 -12.92
CA ILE A 67 -3.42 10.01 -13.29
C ILE A 67 -3.65 10.52 -14.72
N GLU A 68 -2.89 11.53 -15.14
CA GLU A 68 -2.92 12.05 -16.51
C GLU A 68 -2.36 11.03 -17.51
N GLY A 69 -1.28 10.34 -17.14
CA GLY A 69 -0.64 9.33 -17.99
C GLY A 69 -1.54 8.15 -18.33
N ILE A 70 -2.54 7.84 -17.49
CA ILE A 70 -3.56 6.82 -17.81
C ILE A 70 -4.21 7.10 -19.17
N GLU A 71 -4.40 8.36 -19.56
CA GLU A 71 -5.03 8.71 -20.83
C GLU A 71 -4.13 8.45 -22.07
N LYS A 72 -2.83 8.22 -21.83
CA LYS A 72 -1.84 7.85 -22.87
C LYS A 72 -1.61 6.34 -22.96
N SER A 73 -2.08 5.60 -21.95
CA SER A 73 -1.83 4.16 -21.86
C SER A 73 -2.58 3.40 -22.94
N ASP A 74 -1.91 2.50 -23.64
CA ASP A 74 -2.45 1.63 -24.68
C ASP A 74 -2.79 0.22 -24.18
N LEU A 75 -2.30 -0.13 -22.97
CA LEU A 75 -2.60 -1.37 -22.28
C LEU A 75 -2.66 -1.11 -20.77
N ILE A 76 -3.75 -1.53 -20.12
CA ILE A 76 -3.91 -1.42 -18.67
C ILE A 76 -4.11 -2.81 -18.09
N ILE A 77 -3.31 -3.17 -17.08
CA ILE A 77 -3.39 -4.46 -16.39
C ILE A 77 -3.68 -4.22 -14.90
N LEU A 78 -4.78 -4.76 -14.43
CA LEU A 78 -5.23 -4.68 -13.03
C LEU A 78 -4.85 -5.97 -12.30
N ILE A 79 -4.05 -5.86 -11.23
CA ILE A 79 -3.60 -6.99 -10.43
C ILE A 79 -4.00 -6.76 -8.97
N GLY A 80 -5.00 -7.51 -8.50
CA GLY A 80 -5.45 -7.43 -7.12
C GLY A 80 -6.04 -6.08 -6.72
N THR A 81 -6.72 -5.38 -7.63
CA THR A 81 -7.39 -4.10 -7.39
C THR A 81 -8.71 -4.01 -8.11
N ASN A 82 -9.67 -3.36 -7.46
CA ASN A 82 -10.91 -2.90 -8.08
C ASN A 82 -10.94 -1.36 -8.06
N PRO A 83 -10.50 -0.70 -9.13
CA PRO A 83 -10.38 0.76 -9.16
C PRO A 83 -11.74 1.48 -9.03
N ARG A 84 -12.87 0.81 -9.31
CA ARG A 84 -14.19 1.40 -9.12
C ARG A 84 -14.49 1.72 -7.66
N PHE A 85 -14.04 0.85 -6.74
CA PHE A 85 -14.26 1.02 -5.30
C PHE A 85 -13.04 1.61 -4.58
N GLU A 86 -11.83 1.30 -5.04
CA GLU A 86 -10.60 1.72 -4.37
C GLU A 86 -10.10 3.10 -4.82
N ALA A 87 -10.41 3.50 -6.07
CA ALA A 87 -9.94 4.76 -6.66
C ALA A 87 -10.90 5.24 -7.76
N THR A 88 -12.07 5.69 -7.40
CA THR A 88 -13.18 6.04 -8.32
C THR A 88 -12.79 7.07 -9.39
N ILE A 89 -11.97 8.05 -9.05
CA ILE A 89 -11.48 9.06 -10.01
C ILE A 89 -10.52 8.43 -11.02
N LEU A 90 -9.63 7.54 -10.57
CA LEU A 90 -8.77 6.76 -11.45
C LEU A 90 -9.61 5.89 -12.39
N ASN A 91 -10.63 5.21 -11.86
CA ASN A 91 -11.55 4.40 -12.67
C ASN A 91 -12.24 5.23 -13.77
N SER A 92 -12.65 6.46 -13.45
CA SER A 92 -13.21 7.40 -14.43
C SER A 92 -12.21 7.77 -15.52
N ARG A 93 -10.92 7.92 -15.19
CA ARG A 93 -9.85 8.18 -16.17
C ARG A 93 -9.58 6.97 -17.06
N ILE A 94 -9.57 5.76 -16.49
CA ILE A 94 -9.48 4.52 -17.26
C ILE A 94 -10.66 4.41 -18.24
N ARG A 95 -11.90 4.66 -17.77
CA ARG A 95 -13.08 4.67 -18.62
C ARG A 95 -12.98 5.71 -19.74
N LYS A 96 -12.51 6.92 -19.44
CA LYS A 96 -12.31 7.97 -20.46
C LYS A 96 -11.32 7.51 -21.53
N ASN A 97 -10.19 6.91 -21.11
CA ASN A 97 -9.21 6.36 -22.05
C ASN A 97 -9.80 5.25 -22.92
N TYR A 98 -10.53 4.30 -22.33
CA TYR A 98 -11.22 3.26 -23.07
C TYR A 98 -12.19 3.83 -24.13
N LEU A 99 -13.02 4.80 -23.76
CA LEU A 99 -14.01 5.40 -24.68
C LEU A 99 -13.34 6.12 -25.85
N LYS A 100 -12.23 6.83 -25.59
CA LYS A 100 -11.51 7.63 -26.59
C LYS A 100 -10.60 6.77 -27.49
N ASN A 101 -9.78 5.93 -26.89
CA ASN A 101 -8.66 5.25 -27.54
C ASN A 101 -8.88 3.75 -27.72
N LYS A 102 -9.96 3.19 -27.16
CA LYS A 102 -10.22 1.74 -27.11
C LYS A 102 -9.08 0.95 -26.48
N THR A 103 -8.42 1.55 -25.47
CA THR A 103 -7.33 0.94 -24.71
C THR A 103 -7.72 -0.44 -24.21
N GLU A 104 -6.85 -1.40 -24.40
CA GLU A 104 -7.06 -2.76 -23.89
C GLU A 104 -6.90 -2.78 -22.38
N ILE A 105 -7.88 -3.39 -21.69
CA ILE A 105 -7.90 -3.49 -20.24
C ILE A 105 -8.01 -4.95 -19.84
N ILE A 106 -7.10 -5.41 -19.00
CA ILE A 106 -7.00 -6.79 -18.56
C ILE A 106 -7.03 -6.81 -17.03
N SER A 107 -7.77 -7.72 -16.43
CA SER A 107 -7.78 -7.93 -14.99
C SER A 107 -7.40 -9.37 -14.64
N LEU A 108 -6.48 -9.52 -13.69
CA LEU A 108 -6.22 -10.80 -13.06
C LEU A 108 -7.32 -11.04 -12.02
N GLY A 109 -8.29 -11.85 -12.42
CA GLY A 109 -9.53 -12.09 -11.69
C GLY A 109 -10.68 -11.17 -12.09
N ASP A 110 -11.89 -11.68 -11.87
CA ASP A 110 -13.11 -10.92 -12.08
C ASP A 110 -13.30 -9.93 -10.92
N VAL A 111 -13.36 -8.65 -11.25
CA VAL A 111 -13.60 -7.55 -10.31
C VAL A 111 -15.00 -6.95 -10.45
N GLY A 112 -15.87 -7.57 -11.22
CA GLY A 112 -17.25 -7.14 -11.45
C GLY A 112 -17.35 -5.94 -12.40
N ASP A 113 -18.41 -5.17 -12.30
CA ASP A 113 -18.67 -4.05 -13.19
C ASP A 113 -17.73 -2.86 -12.91
N LEU A 114 -16.82 -2.59 -13.85
CA LEU A 114 -15.94 -1.41 -13.83
C LEU A 114 -16.51 -0.22 -14.62
N THR A 115 -17.70 -0.35 -15.24
CA THR A 115 -18.33 0.62 -16.15
C THR A 115 -17.68 0.70 -17.55
N TYR A 116 -16.79 -0.24 -17.88
CA TYR A 116 -16.17 -0.46 -19.18
C TYR A 116 -15.81 -1.94 -19.33
N PRO A 117 -15.73 -2.46 -20.57
CA PRO A 117 -15.30 -3.84 -20.79
C PRO A 117 -13.82 -4.04 -20.46
N TYR A 118 -13.51 -5.21 -19.97
CA TYR A 118 -12.14 -5.66 -19.73
C TYR A 118 -12.05 -7.19 -19.93
N GLN A 119 -10.86 -7.68 -20.24
CA GLN A 119 -10.60 -9.11 -20.34
C GLN A 119 -10.25 -9.66 -18.96
N VAL A 120 -10.95 -10.71 -18.54
CA VAL A 120 -10.61 -11.44 -17.30
C VAL A 120 -9.65 -12.57 -17.64
N ILE A 121 -8.57 -12.68 -16.88
CA ILE A 121 -7.66 -13.83 -16.89
C ILE A 121 -7.64 -14.50 -15.52
N ALA A 122 -7.03 -15.69 -15.43
CA ALA A 122 -7.00 -16.46 -14.19
C ALA A 122 -6.36 -15.65 -13.04
N ASN A 123 -7.00 -15.73 -11.86
CA ASN A 123 -6.55 -15.06 -10.65
C ASN A 123 -5.70 -16.01 -9.79
N ASN A 124 -4.52 -16.34 -10.26
CA ASN A 124 -3.58 -17.16 -9.50
C ASN A 124 -2.12 -16.72 -9.73
N THR A 125 -1.25 -17.14 -8.85
CA THR A 125 0.18 -16.82 -8.87
C THR A 125 0.87 -17.44 -10.09
N ASP A 126 0.39 -18.59 -10.57
CA ASP A 126 0.97 -19.28 -11.71
C ASP A 126 0.78 -18.49 -13.01
N THR A 127 -0.39 -17.86 -13.20
CA THR A 127 -0.62 -16.96 -14.34
C THR A 127 0.36 -15.78 -14.33
N ILE A 128 0.63 -15.20 -13.17
CA ILE A 128 1.62 -14.11 -13.05
C ILE A 128 3.01 -14.62 -13.42
N LYS A 129 3.37 -15.80 -12.94
CA LYS A 129 4.64 -16.45 -13.26
C LYS A 129 4.75 -16.74 -14.76
N ASP A 130 3.69 -17.26 -15.38
CA ASP A 130 3.67 -17.52 -16.83
C ASP A 130 3.82 -16.23 -17.66
N ILE A 131 3.27 -15.12 -17.19
CA ILE A 131 3.49 -13.80 -17.81
C ILE A 131 4.97 -13.41 -17.71
N ILE A 132 5.58 -13.52 -16.56
CA ILE A 132 6.99 -13.20 -16.30
C ILE A 132 7.91 -14.12 -17.13
N ASP A 133 7.60 -15.40 -17.21
CA ASP A 133 8.35 -16.42 -17.94
C ASP A 133 8.13 -16.37 -19.48
N ASN A 134 7.34 -15.42 -19.97
CA ASN A 134 6.95 -15.30 -21.38
C ASN A 134 6.19 -16.52 -21.96
N LYS A 135 5.43 -17.20 -21.13
CA LYS A 135 4.59 -18.35 -21.51
C LYS A 135 3.13 -17.97 -21.75
N HIS A 136 2.72 -16.76 -21.39
CA HIS A 136 1.35 -16.25 -21.52
C HIS A 136 1.26 -15.21 -22.64
N GLU A 137 0.16 -15.16 -23.37
CA GLU A 137 -0.05 -14.20 -24.49
C GLU A 137 0.08 -12.73 -24.06
N ILE A 138 -0.25 -12.42 -22.80
CA ILE A 138 -0.14 -11.07 -22.23
C ILE A 138 1.31 -10.57 -22.21
N SER A 139 2.29 -11.47 -22.11
CA SER A 139 3.71 -11.11 -22.17
C SER A 139 4.04 -10.38 -23.47
N GLU A 140 3.53 -10.88 -24.59
CA GLU A 140 3.72 -10.24 -25.90
C GLU A 140 2.95 -8.92 -26.02
N LYS A 141 1.75 -8.83 -25.40
CA LYS A 141 1.00 -7.56 -25.35
C LYS A 141 1.77 -6.49 -24.59
N ILE A 142 2.35 -6.84 -23.42
CA ILE A 142 3.18 -5.92 -22.63
C ILE A 142 4.41 -5.46 -23.44
N LYS A 143 5.10 -6.38 -24.11
CA LYS A 143 6.28 -6.05 -24.92
C LYS A 143 5.95 -5.11 -26.07
N LYS A 144 4.84 -5.33 -26.77
CA LYS A 144 4.39 -4.52 -27.90
C LYS A 144 3.79 -3.18 -27.50
N SER A 145 3.19 -3.08 -26.31
CA SER A 145 2.62 -1.85 -25.79
C SER A 145 3.68 -0.76 -25.68
N LYS A 146 3.36 0.44 -26.09
CA LYS A 146 4.25 1.61 -25.96
C LYS A 146 4.17 2.20 -24.55
N TYR A 147 2.97 2.25 -24.00
CA TYR A 147 2.68 2.84 -22.69
C TYR A 147 1.85 1.89 -21.80
N PRO A 148 2.40 0.71 -21.45
CA PRO A 148 1.67 -0.21 -20.59
C PRO A 148 1.54 0.39 -19.19
N CYS A 149 0.41 0.15 -18.54
CA CYS A 149 0.14 0.56 -17.17
C CYS A 149 -0.28 -0.67 -16.36
N VAL A 150 0.60 -1.14 -15.49
CA VAL A 150 0.34 -2.28 -14.61
C VAL A 150 0.06 -1.75 -13.21
N ILE A 151 -1.12 -2.03 -12.69
CA ILE A 151 -1.61 -1.49 -11.42
C ILE A 151 -1.71 -2.62 -10.39
N PHE A 152 -0.84 -2.58 -9.39
CA PHE A 152 -0.88 -3.46 -8.23
C PHE A 152 -1.75 -2.85 -7.13
N GLY A 153 -2.79 -3.56 -6.73
CA GLY A 153 -3.61 -3.21 -5.57
C GLY A 153 -3.13 -3.88 -4.29
N GLN A 154 -3.72 -3.46 -3.18
CA GLN A 154 -3.33 -3.97 -1.86
C GLN A 154 -3.62 -5.46 -1.69
N SER A 155 -4.63 -6.02 -2.35
CA SER A 155 -4.99 -7.43 -2.16
C SER A 155 -3.87 -8.39 -2.59
N VAL A 156 -3.15 -8.09 -3.67
CA VAL A 156 -1.99 -8.90 -4.09
C VAL A 156 -0.79 -8.66 -3.17
N LEU A 157 -0.62 -7.45 -2.64
CA LEU A 157 0.49 -7.11 -1.74
C LEU A 157 0.36 -7.73 -0.33
N LYS A 158 -0.83 -8.23 0.03
CA LYS A 158 -1.09 -8.99 1.26
C LYS A 158 -0.76 -10.48 1.16
N LEU A 159 -0.54 -10.99 -0.04
CA LEU A 159 -0.21 -12.40 -0.24
C LEU A 159 1.18 -12.72 0.30
N LYS A 160 1.37 -13.94 0.80
CA LYS A 160 2.70 -14.43 1.20
C LYS A 160 3.71 -14.42 0.04
N SER A 161 3.21 -14.59 -1.20
CA SER A 161 4.00 -14.53 -2.43
C SER A 161 4.24 -13.09 -2.94
N ALA A 162 3.71 -12.07 -2.29
CA ALA A 162 3.82 -10.68 -2.74
C ALA A 162 5.27 -10.21 -2.99
N PRO A 163 6.27 -10.54 -2.14
CA PRO A 163 7.66 -10.16 -2.41
C PRO A 163 8.15 -10.70 -3.76
N TYR A 164 7.89 -11.99 -4.04
CA TYR A 164 8.24 -12.62 -5.30
C TYR A 164 7.51 -11.98 -6.48
N ILE A 165 6.18 -11.88 -6.39
CA ILE A 165 5.35 -11.30 -7.44
C ILE A 165 5.81 -9.89 -7.81
N PHE A 166 6.02 -9.05 -6.81
CA PHE A 166 6.41 -7.65 -7.01
C PHE A 166 7.79 -7.53 -7.66
N GLU A 167 8.81 -8.19 -7.07
CA GLU A 167 10.19 -8.05 -7.53
C GLU A 167 10.39 -8.66 -8.93
N GLU A 168 9.85 -9.83 -9.18
CA GLU A 168 9.97 -10.48 -10.48
C GLU A 168 9.19 -9.76 -11.59
N PHE A 169 7.98 -9.26 -11.27
CA PHE A 169 7.23 -8.49 -12.25
C PHE A 169 7.91 -7.14 -12.57
N LYS A 170 8.45 -6.49 -11.55
CA LYS A 170 9.26 -5.28 -11.74
C LYS A 170 10.48 -5.55 -12.61
N ASN A 171 11.23 -6.63 -12.34
CA ASN A 171 12.38 -7.05 -13.15
C ASN A 171 11.95 -7.34 -14.59
N TYR A 172 10.83 -8.02 -14.78
CA TYR A 172 10.26 -8.26 -16.10
C TYR A 172 9.97 -6.96 -16.86
N LEU A 173 9.38 -5.95 -16.20
CA LEU A 173 9.13 -4.65 -16.80
C LEU A 173 10.44 -3.90 -17.15
N LEU A 174 11.46 -3.98 -16.28
CA LEU A 174 12.78 -3.39 -16.52
C LEU A 174 13.47 -4.01 -17.73
N VAL A 175 13.54 -5.33 -17.81
CA VAL A 175 14.17 -6.06 -18.94
C VAL A 175 13.49 -5.75 -20.27
N ASN A 176 12.19 -5.52 -20.25
CA ASN A 176 11.42 -5.19 -21.45
C ASN A 176 11.33 -3.67 -21.73
N ASN A 177 12.15 -2.83 -21.07
CA ASN A 177 12.19 -1.37 -21.22
C ASN A 177 10.83 -0.68 -20.99
N LYS A 178 10.04 -1.20 -20.02
CA LYS A 178 8.74 -0.61 -19.63
C LYS A 178 8.85 0.28 -18.38
N ILE A 179 10.05 0.39 -17.83
CA ILE A 179 10.43 1.34 -16.78
C ILE A 179 11.61 2.14 -17.29
N SER A 180 11.40 3.42 -17.53
CA SER A 180 12.38 4.41 -18.01
C SER A 180 12.08 5.77 -17.42
N ASP A 181 12.91 6.78 -17.74
CA ASP A 181 12.69 8.16 -17.31
C ASP A 181 11.41 8.76 -17.94
N ASP A 182 11.07 8.36 -19.17
CA ASP A 182 9.90 8.86 -19.89
C ASP A 182 8.60 8.17 -19.49
N TRP A 183 8.67 6.90 -19.09
CA TRP A 183 7.50 6.09 -18.73
C TRP A 183 7.85 5.02 -17.72
N ASN A 184 7.05 4.94 -16.68
CA ASN A 184 7.15 3.85 -15.71
C ASN A 184 5.81 3.11 -15.63
N ALA A 185 5.80 1.87 -16.14
CA ALA A 185 4.62 1.03 -16.19
C ALA A 185 4.21 0.45 -14.84
N LEU A 186 5.09 0.45 -13.83
CA LEU A 186 4.82 -0.09 -12.49
C LEU A 186 4.05 0.91 -11.67
N ASN A 187 2.85 0.57 -11.22
CA ASN A 187 2.02 1.43 -10.40
C ASN A 187 1.51 0.68 -9.17
N ILE A 188 1.64 1.31 -8.02
CA ILE A 188 1.06 0.83 -6.77
C ILE A 188 -0.14 1.71 -6.45
N LEU A 189 -1.31 1.09 -6.32
CA LEU A 189 -2.52 1.79 -5.92
C LEU A 189 -2.64 1.77 -4.39
N SER A 190 -2.21 2.86 -3.78
CA SER A 190 -2.41 3.09 -2.34
C SER A 190 -3.87 3.41 -2.06
N LYS A 191 -4.44 2.76 -1.04
CA LYS A 191 -5.84 2.95 -0.65
C LYS A 191 -6.06 4.24 0.13
N ASN A 192 -5.06 4.66 0.90
CA ASN A 192 -5.18 5.74 1.88
C ASN A 192 -4.28 6.93 1.53
N SER A 193 -4.71 8.14 1.87
CA SER A 193 -4.04 9.39 1.48
C SER A 193 -2.69 9.59 2.16
N SER A 194 -2.52 9.16 3.40
CA SER A 194 -1.28 9.34 4.17
C SER A 194 -0.19 8.30 3.85
N THR A 195 -0.52 7.24 3.12
CA THR A 195 0.36 6.07 2.93
C THR A 195 1.71 6.44 2.31
N VAL A 196 1.70 7.14 1.17
CA VAL A 196 2.95 7.51 0.47
C VAL A 196 3.79 8.45 1.33
N GLY A 197 3.15 9.43 1.98
CA GLY A 197 3.83 10.34 2.89
C GLY A 197 4.49 9.65 4.08
N SER A 198 3.82 8.65 4.65
CA SER A 198 4.40 7.85 5.73
C SER A 198 5.64 7.08 5.28
N TYR A 199 5.63 6.55 4.05
CA TYR A 199 6.79 5.86 3.47
C TYR A 199 7.93 6.85 3.16
N ASP A 200 7.62 8.02 2.61
CA ASP A 200 8.60 9.09 2.36
C ASP A 200 9.26 9.55 3.67
N LEU A 201 8.52 9.60 4.78
CA LEU A 201 9.05 9.89 6.11
C LEU A 201 9.71 8.68 6.77
N ASN A 202 9.72 7.52 6.14
CA ASN A 202 10.24 6.27 6.69
C ASN A 202 9.59 5.92 8.06
N VAL A 203 8.27 6.13 8.17
CA VAL A 203 7.48 5.74 9.35
C VAL A 203 7.01 4.31 9.16
N LEU A 204 7.96 3.41 9.27
CA LEU A 204 7.78 1.98 9.16
C LEU A 204 8.59 1.33 10.28
N SER A 205 8.01 0.37 10.96
CA SER A 205 8.76 -0.44 11.92
C SER A 205 9.99 -1.03 11.19
N LYS A 206 11.15 -0.98 11.82
CA LYS A 206 12.39 -1.59 11.30
C LYS A 206 12.21 -3.08 11.06
N ASN A 207 11.41 -3.71 11.88
CA ASN A 207 10.90 -5.05 11.67
C ASN A 207 9.77 -4.98 10.63
N SER A 208 9.50 -6.06 9.92
CA SER A 208 8.40 -6.07 8.94
C SER A 208 7.05 -5.68 9.57
N SER A 209 6.06 -5.23 8.76
CA SER A 209 4.70 -5.00 9.28
C SER A 209 4.11 -6.26 9.92
N TYR A 210 4.55 -7.42 9.51
CA TYR A 210 4.14 -8.70 10.11
C TYR A 210 4.56 -8.78 11.58
N GLU A 211 5.80 -8.44 11.90
CA GLU A 211 6.32 -8.58 13.26
C GLU A 211 5.67 -7.63 14.25
N ILE A 212 5.49 -6.34 13.92
CA ILE A 212 4.85 -5.39 14.84
C ILE A 212 3.36 -5.70 15.05
N LEU A 213 2.67 -6.16 14.00
CA LEU A 213 1.27 -6.57 14.11
C LEU A 213 1.14 -7.90 14.85
N ASP A 214 2.07 -8.84 14.68
CA ASP A 214 2.11 -10.07 15.49
C ASP A 214 2.33 -9.76 16.97
N LYS A 215 3.25 -8.83 17.31
CA LYS A 215 3.44 -8.36 18.69
C LYS A 215 2.19 -7.71 19.26
N LEU A 216 1.45 -6.94 18.45
CA LEU A 216 0.18 -6.36 18.86
C LEU A 216 -0.88 -7.45 19.14
N GLU A 217 -1.04 -8.40 18.23
CA GLU A 217 -1.98 -9.53 18.38
C GLU A 217 -1.67 -10.37 19.62
N ASN A 218 -0.39 -10.53 19.95
CA ASN A 218 0.10 -11.25 21.13
C ASN A 218 0.08 -10.42 22.43
N ASN A 219 -0.40 -9.17 22.39
CA ASN A 219 -0.47 -8.24 23.54
C ASN A 219 0.90 -8.01 24.21
N GLU A 220 1.95 -7.87 23.40
CA GLU A 220 3.31 -7.67 23.90
C GLU A 220 3.59 -6.21 24.30
N PHE A 221 2.73 -5.25 23.91
CA PHE A 221 2.85 -3.85 24.25
C PHE A 221 2.09 -3.49 25.52
N GLU A 222 2.65 -2.58 26.31
CA GLU A 222 2.03 -2.03 27.52
C GLU A 222 1.36 -0.67 27.24
N ILE A 223 1.89 0.08 26.25
CA ILE A 223 1.35 1.37 25.83
C ILE A 223 1.18 1.37 24.31
N LEU A 224 -0.01 1.76 23.86
CA LEU A 224 -0.33 2.00 22.46
C LEU A 224 -0.67 3.48 22.27
N ILE A 225 -0.03 4.14 21.29
CA ILE A 225 -0.32 5.52 20.94
C ILE A 225 -0.90 5.53 19.53
N LEU A 226 -2.18 5.88 19.41
CA LEU A 226 -2.92 5.89 18.16
C LEU A 226 -3.02 7.34 17.65
N PHE A 227 -2.34 7.64 16.55
CA PHE A 227 -2.36 8.98 15.93
C PHE A 227 -3.42 9.01 14.83
N GLY A 228 -4.69 9.27 15.19
CA GLY A 228 -5.82 9.23 14.27
C GLY A 228 -6.02 7.86 13.63
N GLN A 229 -5.66 6.78 14.33
CA GLN A 229 -5.75 5.41 13.82
C GLN A 229 -7.04 4.75 14.26
N ASP A 230 -7.95 4.49 13.31
CA ASP A 230 -9.28 3.94 13.54
C ASP A 230 -9.50 2.55 12.91
N ASN A 231 -8.56 2.10 12.07
CA ASN A 231 -8.69 0.85 11.32
C ASN A 231 -7.85 -0.30 11.89
N LEU A 232 -7.08 -0.04 12.94
CA LEU A 232 -6.27 -1.07 13.58
C LEU A 232 -7.19 -2.08 14.28
N ASN A 233 -7.05 -3.35 13.93
CA ASN A 233 -7.83 -4.42 14.55
C ASN A 233 -7.01 -5.12 15.62
N PHE A 234 -7.37 -4.89 16.87
CA PHE A 234 -6.79 -5.60 18.02
C PHE A 234 -7.81 -5.66 19.17
N GLU A 235 -7.67 -6.65 20.03
CA GLU A 235 -8.48 -6.80 21.23
C GLU A 235 -7.69 -6.23 22.42
N LYS A 236 -8.14 -5.09 22.95
CA LYS A 236 -7.53 -4.47 24.13
C LYS A 236 -7.71 -5.35 25.35
N LYS A 237 -6.64 -5.62 26.06
CA LYS A 237 -6.64 -6.34 27.34
C LYS A 237 -6.18 -5.43 28.47
N ASN A 238 -4.85 -5.27 28.63
CA ASN A 238 -4.24 -4.51 29.73
C ASN A 238 -3.45 -3.29 29.24
N GLU A 239 -3.43 -3.04 27.94
CA GLU A 239 -2.69 -1.94 27.34
C GLU A 239 -3.25 -0.59 27.79
N PHE A 240 -2.36 0.36 28.05
CA PHE A 240 -2.72 1.76 28.22
C PHE A 240 -2.78 2.41 26.83
N VAL A 241 -3.98 2.64 26.34
CA VAL A 241 -4.20 3.23 25.00
C VAL A 241 -4.30 4.73 25.11
N ILE A 242 -3.54 5.44 24.28
CA ILE A 242 -3.58 6.90 24.12
C ILE A 242 -4.04 7.17 22.70
N TYR A 243 -5.23 7.74 22.52
CA TYR A 243 -5.73 8.19 21.23
C TYR A 243 -5.49 9.69 21.05
N ILE A 244 -4.86 10.06 19.96
CA ILE A 244 -4.60 11.44 19.55
C ILE A 244 -5.29 11.65 18.21
N GLY A 245 -6.41 12.32 18.19
CA GLY A 245 -7.22 12.56 17.00
C GLY A 245 -8.09 13.81 17.16
N SER A 246 -8.70 14.24 16.07
CA SER A 246 -9.58 15.43 16.02
C SER A 246 -11.03 15.12 16.35
N HIS A 247 -11.45 13.85 16.29
CA HIS A 247 -12.82 13.40 16.51
C HIS A 247 -12.83 12.14 17.38
N GLY A 248 -13.98 11.87 18.00
CA GLY A 248 -14.18 10.64 18.78
C GLY A 248 -14.59 9.47 17.88
N ASP A 249 -13.64 8.98 17.11
CA ASP A 249 -13.83 7.87 16.17
C ASP A 249 -13.67 6.50 16.83
N LYS A 250 -13.67 5.44 16.01
CA LYS A 250 -13.57 4.05 16.49
C LYS A 250 -12.33 3.82 17.36
N GLY A 251 -11.17 4.38 16.98
CA GLY A 251 -9.94 4.28 17.76
C GLY A 251 -10.01 4.96 19.13
N ALA A 252 -10.85 5.98 19.29
CA ALA A 252 -11.06 6.66 20.57
C ALA A 252 -11.99 5.88 21.53
N SER A 253 -12.73 4.90 21.03
CA SER A 253 -13.66 4.09 21.83
C SER A 253 -13.04 2.82 22.42
N ILE A 254 -11.80 2.53 22.09
CA ILE A 254 -11.03 1.39 22.63
C ILE A 254 -10.49 1.76 24.01
#